data_68943020f0ee2b2aff371b035247b886
#
_entry.id   68943020f0ee2b2aff371b035247b886
#
_cell.length_a   1.000
_cell.length_b   1.000
_cell.length_c   1.000
_cell.angle_alpha   90.00
_cell.angle_beta   90.00
_cell.angle_gamma   90.00
#
_symmetry.space_group_name_H-M   'P 1'
#
loop_
_entity.id
_entity.type
_entity.pdbx_description
1 polymer ?
#
loop_
_entity_poly.entity_id
_entity_poly.type
_entity_poly.pdbx_seq_one_letter_code
_entity_poly.pdbx_strand_id
1 'polypeptide(L)'
;MIYYFFEDINEITIEPSTSVWLEEIISLEGKKTGKINYIFCTDEGLLKVNQDYLKHDYYTDIITFDYVKGKIISADIFVSLPRIFDNAEKLAKNFNQEFHRVLAHGILHLCGYKDKSEEEIKMMRQKEDFYLNLL
;
A
#
# COMPACT_ATOMS: atom_id res chain seq x y z
N MET A 1 -11.34 -6.55 -7.99
CA MET A 1 -11.89 -6.34 -6.64
C MET A 1 -10.77 -6.29 -5.60
N ILE A 2 -10.98 -5.53 -4.55
CA ILE A 2 -9.98 -5.33 -3.49
C ILE A 2 -10.46 -6.05 -2.23
N TYR A 3 -9.60 -6.90 -1.67
CA TYR A 3 -9.88 -7.70 -0.49
C TYR A 3 -8.89 -7.36 0.61
N TYR A 4 -9.32 -7.53 1.87
CA TYR A 4 -8.51 -7.22 3.05
C TYR A 4 -8.47 -8.43 3.96
N PHE A 5 -7.27 -8.80 4.40
CA PHE A 5 -7.01 -9.94 5.28
C PHE A 5 -6.15 -9.50 6.45
N PHE A 6 -6.31 -10.16 7.59
CA PHE A 6 -5.56 -9.85 8.81
C PHE A 6 -4.91 -11.14 9.31
N GLU A 7 -3.58 -11.12 9.42
CA GLU A 7 -2.80 -12.27 9.89
C GLU A 7 -2.12 -11.93 11.21
N ASP A 8 -2.44 -12.68 12.27
CA ASP A 8 -1.87 -12.56 13.61
C ASP A 8 -1.92 -11.13 14.16
N ILE A 9 -2.96 -10.39 13.79
CA ILE A 9 -3.18 -9.02 14.24
C ILE A 9 -4.68 -8.77 14.33
N ASN A 10 -5.08 -7.88 15.26
CA ASN A 10 -6.48 -7.53 15.42
C ASN A 10 -7.02 -6.81 14.18
N GLU A 11 -8.22 -7.17 13.78
CA GLU A 11 -8.89 -6.51 12.66
C GLU A 11 -9.19 -5.05 13.01
N ILE A 12 -9.05 -4.20 11.99
CA ILE A 12 -9.53 -2.82 12.05
C ILE A 12 -10.68 -2.68 11.06
N THR A 13 -11.52 -1.68 11.28
CA THR A 13 -12.61 -1.38 10.35
C THR A 13 -12.05 -0.61 9.16
N ILE A 14 -12.30 -1.14 7.96
CA ILE A 14 -11.94 -0.45 6.72
C ILE A 14 -13.23 -0.03 6.04
N GLU A 15 -13.41 1.28 5.87
CA GLU A 15 -14.62 1.82 5.28
C GLU A 15 -14.75 1.40 3.81
N PRO A 16 -15.97 1.10 3.32
CA PRO A 16 -16.17 0.79 1.91
C PRO A 16 -15.66 1.86 0.95
N SER A 17 -15.66 3.12 1.38
CA SER A 17 -15.14 4.24 0.60
C SER A 17 -13.65 4.11 0.31
N THR A 18 -12.89 3.40 1.13
CA THR A 18 -11.47 3.15 0.89
C THR A 18 -11.27 2.35 -0.40
N SER A 19 -12.03 1.27 -0.58
CA SER A 19 -11.95 0.46 -1.80
C SER A 19 -12.35 1.25 -3.04
N VAL A 20 -13.44 2.03 -2.94
CA VAL A 20 -13.90 2.89 -4.04
C VAL A 20 -12.80 3.88 -4.43
N TRP A 21 -12.17 4.49 -3.44
CA TRP A 21 -11.07 5.44 -3.65
C TRP A 21 -9.86 4.80 -4.33
N LEU A 22 -9.45 3.60 -3.87
CA LEU A 22 -8.34 2.88 -4.47
C LEU A 22 -8.64 2.49 -5.93
N GLU A 23 -9.86 2.06 -6.21
CA GLU A 23 -10.29 1.75 -7.58
C GLU A 23 -10.30 3.00 -8.45
N GLU A 24 -10.67 4.15 -7.88
CA GLU A 24 -10.63 5.43 -8.58
C GLU A 24 -9.21 5.83 -8.95
N ILE A 25 -8.23 5.64 -8.04
CA ILE A 25 -6.82 5.87 -8.33
C ILE A 25 -6.40 5.06 -9.56
N ILE A 26 -6.71 3.77 -9.56
CA ILE A 26 -6.37 2.87 -10.67
C ILE A 26 -6.98 3.37 -11.98
N SER A 27 -8.25 3.76 -11.95
CA SER A 27 -8.96 4.28 -13.11
C SER A 27 -8.35 5.58 -13.63
N LEU A 28 -8.04 6.52 -12.72
CA LEU A 28 -7.45 7.80 -13.09
C LEU A 28 -6.03 7.65 -13.65
N GLU A 29 -5.32 6.58 -13.28
CA GLU A 29 -4.01 6.24 -13.85
C GLU A 29 -4.13 5.49 -15.18
N GLY A 30 -5.34 5.35 -15.72
CA GLY A 30 -5.56 4.69 -17.01
C GLY A 30 -5.48 3.18 -16.96
N LYS A 31 -5.67 2.60 -15.77
CA LYS A 31 -5.59 1.16 -15.55
C LYS A 31 -6.94 0.59 -15.15
N LYS A 32 -7.00 -0.72 -14.97
CA LYS A 32 -8.21 -1.43 -14.54
C LYS A 32 -7.91 -2.24 -13.29
N THR A 33 -8.86 -2.27 -12.37
CA THR A 33 -8.74 -3.04 -11.15
C THR A 33 -8.95 -4.53 -11.44
N GLY A 34 -7.92 -5.33 -11.15
CA GLY A 34 -8.00 -6.78 -11.15
C GLY A 34 -8.30 -7.31 -9.76
N LYS A 35 -7.60 -8.37 -9.36
CA LYS A 35 -7.73 -8.92 -8.01
C LYS A 35 -6.57 -8.41 -7.15
N ILE A 36 -6.87 -7.62 -6.14
CA ILE A 36 -5.88 -7.04 -5.24
C ILE A 36 -6.19 -7.49 -3.83
N ASN A 37 -5.23 -8.11 -3.18
CA ASN A 37 -5.33 -8.55 -1.79
C ASN A 37 -4.38 -7.73 -0.93
N TYR A 38 -4.93 -7.05 0.09
CA TYR A 38 -4.13 -6.43 1.15
C TYR A 38 -4.10 -7.40 2.32
N ILE A 39 -2.91 -7.79 2.75
CA ILE A 39 -2.70 -8.68 3.89
C ILE A 39 -2.01 -7.86 4.98
N PHE A 40 -2.76 -7.52 6.05
CA PHE A 40 -2.23 -6.77 7.18
C PHE A 40 -1.63 -7.74 8.19
N CYS A 41 -0.44 -7.43 8.65
CA CYS A 41 0.32 -8.31 9.53
C CYS A 41 1.15 -7.50 10.54
N THR A 42 1.93 -8.21 11.36
CA THR A 42 2.87 -7.61 12.31
C THR A 42 4.17 -7.23 11.61
N ASP A 43 5.03 -6.45 12.29
CA ASP A 43 6.39 -6.16 11.81
C ASP A 43 7.18 -7.45 11.58
N GLU A 44 7.10 -8.38 12.52
CA GLU A 44 7.81 -9.67 12.44
C GLU A 44 7.27 -10.51 11.28
N GLY A 45 5.96 -10.51 11.08
CA GLY A 45 5.33 -11.22 9.96
C GLY A 45 5.81 -10.67 8.62
N LEU A 46 5.88 -9.36 8.49
CA LEU A 46 6.34 -8.72 7.27
C LEU A 46 7.84 -8.94 7.05
N LEU A 47 8.65 -8.89 8.12
CA LEU A 47 10.07 -9.20 8.05
C LEU A 47 10.30 -10.62 7.54
N LYS A 48 9.51 -11.58 8.01
CA LYS A 48 9.61 -12.97 7.55
C LYS A 48 9.29 -13.08 6.05
N VAL A 49 8.26 -12.41 5.58
CA VAL A 49 7.93 -12.36 4.15
C VAL A 49 9.10 -11.79 3.35
N ASN A 50 9.71 -10.71 3.84
CA ASN A 50 10.85 -10.06 3.21
C ASN A 50 12.05 -11.02 3.12
N GLN A 51 12.35 -11.75 4.19
CA GLN A 51 13.43 -12.73 4.25
C GLN A 51 13.16 -13.93 3.32
N ASP A 52 11.96 -14.51 3.42
CA ASP A 52 11.63 -15.78 2.74
C ASP A 52 11.47 -15.60 1.23
N TYR A 53 10.88 -14.51 0.78
CA TYR A 53 10.52 -14.30 -0.62
C TYR A 53 11.41 -13.33 -1.37
N LEU A 54 11.93 -12.29 -0.70
CA LEU A 54 12.74 -11.27 -1.33
C LEU A 54 14.23 -11.36 -0.93
N LYS A 55 14.56 -12.23 0.01
CA LYS A 55 15.92 -12.42 0.54
C LYS A 55 16.50 -11.14 1.15
N HIS A 56 15.63 -10.27 1.68
CA HIS A 56 16.01 -9.07 2.39
C HIS A 56 15.82 -9.28 3.90
N ASP A 57 16.72 -8.73 4.69
CA ASP A 57 16.71 -8.88 6.15
C ASP A 57 16.63 -7.50 6.81
N TYR A 58 15.54 -6.78 6.54
CA TYR A 58 15.26 -5.49 7.17
C TYR A 58 13.75 -5.28 7.28
N TYR A 59 13.35 -4.44 8.24
CA TYR A 59 11.95 -4.06 8.42
C TYR A 59 11.51 -3.04 7.38
N THR A 60 10.29 -3.19 6.90
CA THR A 60 9.65 -2.26 5.98
C THR A 60 8.17 -2.14 6.36
N ASP A 61 7.46 -1.18 5.80
CA ASP A 61 6.03 -0.99 6.06
C ASP A 61 5.14 -1.72 5.06
N ILE A 62 5.64 -2.01 3.86
CA ILE A 62 4.85 -2.59 2.77
C ILE A 62 5.72 -3.44 1.84
N ILE A 63 5.15 -4.52 1.35
CA ILE A 63 5.76 -5.36 0.31
C ILE A 63 4.68 -5.67 -0.72
N THR A 64 4.97 -5.41 -2.00
CA THR A 64 4.05 -5.69 -3.10
C THR A 64 4.56 -6.85 -3.95
N PHE A 65 3.69 -7.84 -4.17
CA PHE A 65 3.92 -8.89 -5.16
C PHE A 65 3.08 -8.54 -6.39
N ASP A 66 3.76 -8.20 -7.47
CA ASP A 66 3.16 -7.63 -8.68
C ASP A 66 2.73 -8.71 -9.65
N TYR A 67 1.43 -8.81 -9.89
CA TYR A 67 0.84 -9.73 -10.88
C TYR A 67 0.15 -8.96 -12.00
N VAL A 68 0.60 -7.73 -12.25
CA VAL A 68 0.02 -6.86 -13.28
C VAL A 68 0.20 -7.47 -14.66
N LYS A 69 -0.88 -7.47 -15.44
CA LYS A 69 -0.87 -7.88 -16.86
C LYS A 69 -1.48 -6.77 -17.70
N GLY A 70 -0.66 -6.14 -18.54
CA GLY A 70 -1.10 -5.00 -19.34
C GLY A 70 -1.60 -3.88 -18.45
N LYS A 71 -2.87 -3.53 -18.58
CA LYS A 71 -3.51 -2.47 -17.77
C LYS A 71 -4.25 -3.00 -16.55
N ILE A 72 -4.28 -4.31 -16.34
CA ILE A 72 -5.00 -4.92 -15.22
C ILE A 72 -4.09 -5.00 -14.01
N ILE A 73 -4.45 -4.30 -12.93
CA ILE A 73 -3.69 -4.24 -11.69
C ILE A 73 -4.13 -5.38 -10.78
N SER A 74 -3.26 -6.36 -10.61
CA SER A 74 -3.47 -7.49 -9.69
C SER A 74 -2.23 -7.65 -8.83
N ALA A 75 -2.41 -7.93 -7.56
CA ALA A 75 -1.29 -8.00 -6.61
C ALA A 75 -1.69 -8.62 -5.28
N ASP A 76 -0.67 -9.10 -4.56
CA ASP A 76 -0.74 -9.33 -3.12
C ASP A 76 0.12 -8.27 -2.44
N ILE A 77 -0.47 -7.50 -1.53
CA ILE A 77 0.20 -6.39 -0.85
C ILE A 77 0.20 -6.67 0.65
N PHE A 78 1.38 -6.90 1.21
CA PHE A 78 1.56 -7.13 2.64
C PHE A 78 1.91 -5.82 3.33
N VAL A 79 1.21 -5.51 4.42
CA VAL A 79 1.34 -4.23 5.12
C VAL A 79 1.46 -4.49 6.62
N SER A 80 2.47 -3.88 7.26
CA SER A 80 2.59 -3.91 8.71
C SER A 80 1.74 -2.82 9.34
N LEU A 81 0.67 -3.19 10.06
CA LEU A 81 -0.15 -2.21 10.78
C LEU A 81 0.62 -1.51 11.90
N PRO A 82 1.42 -2.21 12.74
CA PRO A 82 2.22 -1.52 13.75
C PRO A 82 3.16 -0.47 13.15
N ARG A 83 3.71 -0.73 11.98
CA ARG A 83 4.61 0.22 11.32
C ARG A 83 3.85 1.47 10.85
N ILE A 84 2.61 1.31 10.40
CA ILE A 84 1.77 2.47 10.04
C ILE A 84 1.50 3.34 11.27
N PHE A 85 1.17 2.73 12.42
CA PHE A 85 0.97 3.46 13.67
C PHE A 85 2.23 4.24 14.06
N ASP A 86 3.40 3.59 14.01
CA ASP A 86 4.68 4.22 14.33
C ASP A 86 4.99 5.38 13.38
N ASN A 87 4.79 5.19 12.09
CA ASN A 87 5.05 6.22 11.09
C ASN A 87 4.12 7.42 11.28
N ALA A 88 2.85 7.19 11.56
CA ALA A 88 1.89 8.26 11.82
C ALA A 88 2.32 9.10 13.02
N GLU A 89 2.75 8.44 14.11
CA GLU A 89 3.22 9.11 15.31
C GLU A 89 4.46 9.96 15.03
N LYS A 90 5.46 9.39 14.34
CA LYS A 90 6.70 10.10 13.99
C LYS A 90 6.47 11.30 13.09
N LEU A 91 5.48 11.22 12.20
CA LEU A 91 5.16 12.30 11.24
C LEU A 91 4.13 13.28 11.79
N ALA A 92 3.69 13.11 13.02
CA ALA A 92 2.63 13.92 13.65
C ALA A 92 1.35 13.95 12.79
N LYS A 93 0.99 12.80 12.22
CA LYS A 93 -0.23 12.60 11.43
C LYS A 93 -1.13 11.60 12.13
N ASN A 94 -2.43 11.63 11.82
CA ASN A 94 -3.32 10.61 12.36
C ASN A 94 -3.14 9.29 11.60
N PHE A 95 -3.55 8.19 12.24
CA PHE A 95 -3.44 6.85 11.66
C PHE A 95 -4.13 6.77 10.30
N ASN A 96 -5.34 7.33 10.20
CA ASN A 96 -6.16 7.23 8.98
C ASN A 96 -5.46 7.86 7.77
N GLN A 97 -4.79 8.99 7.95
CA GLN A 97 -4.03 9.63 6.88
C GLN A 97 -2.86 8.77 6.42
N GLU A 98 -2.07 8.27 7.36
CA GLU A 98 -0.92 7.43 7.03
C GLU A 98 -1.36 6.08 6.44
N PHE A 99 -2.42 5.50 6.98
CA PHE A 99 -3.00 4.25 6.47
C PHE A 99 -3.36 4.37 4.98
N HIS A 100 -4.10 5.41 4.62
CA HIS A 100 -4.50 5.62 3.22
C HIS A 100 -3.30 5.96 2.34
N ARG A 101 -2.32 6.69 2.85
CA ARG A 101 -1.08 6.98 2.11
C ARG A 101 -0.34 5.70 1.75
N VAL A 102 -0.21 4.77 2.70
CA VAL A 102 0.51 3.51 2.47
C VAL A 102 -0.26 2.64 1.46
N LEU A 103 -1.60 2.56 1.57
CA LEU A 103 -2.39 1.81 0.61
C LEU A 103 -2.26 2.37 -0.81
N ALA A 104 -2.32 3.69 -0.95
CA ALA A 104 -2.16 4.35 -2.24
C ALA A 104 -0.75 4.15 -2.80
N HIS A 105 0.27 4.19 -1.94
CA HIS A 105 1.66 4.00 -2.32
C HIS A 105 1.85 2.65 -3.04
N GLY A 106 1.29 1.58 -2.48
CA GLY A 106 1.35 0.25 -3.10
C GLY A 106 0.69 0.21 -4.47
N ILE A 107 -0.49 0.82 -4.60
CA ILE A 107 -1.21 0.90 -5.87
C ILE A 107 -0.41 1.70 -6.90
N LEU A 108 0.20 2.80 -6.51
CA LEU A 108 0.98 3.65 -7.40
C LEU A 108 2.24 2.92 -7.91
N HIS A 109 2.89 2.12 -7.06
CA HIS A 109 3.98 1.25 -7.51
C HIS A 109 3.51 0.30 -8.62
N LEU A 110 2.34 -0.30 -8.44
CA LEU A 110 1.78 -1.22 -9.43
C LEU A 110 1.42 -0.49 -10.74
N CYS A 111 1.10 0.79 -10.66
CA CYS A 111 0.84 1.63 -11.83
C CYS A 111 2.12 2.11 -12.53
N GLY A 112 3.29 1.81 -11.97
CA GLY A 112 4.58 2.10 -12.59
C GLY A 112 5.41 3.18 -11.93
N TYR A 113 4.93 3.80 -10.85
CA TYR A 113 5.71 4.80 -10.12
C TYR A 113 6.78 4.12 -9.26
N LYS A 114 7.97 4.70 -9.23
CA LYS A 114 9.10 4.23 -8.44
C LYS A 114 9.41 5.20 -7.31
N ASP A 115 10.30 4.81 -6.40
CA ASP A 115 10.65 5.64 -5.25
C ASP A 115 12.12 5.49 -4.84
N LYS A 116 13.01 5.24 -5.79
CA LYS A 116 14.44 5.04 -5.51
C LYS A 116 15.27 6.31 -5.67
N SER A 117 15.08 7.05 -6.77
CA SER A 117 15.77 8.32 -6.97
C SER A 117 15.02 9.46 -6.27
N GLU A 118 15.69 10.59 -6.07
CA GLU A 118 15.06 11.78 -5.47
C GLU A 118 13.86 12.25 -6.30
N GLU A 119 13.98 12.23 -7.63
CA GLU A 119 12.89 12.64 -8.51
C GLU A 119 11.71 11.67 -8.43
N GLU A 120 11.99 10.37 -8.35
CA GLU A 120 10.96 9.35 -8.21
C GLU A 120 10.23 9.47 -6.88
N ILE A 121 10.96 9.68 -5.80
CA ILE A 121 10.37 9.90 -4.46
C ILE A 121 9.47 11.13 -4.48
N LYS A 122 9.93 12.22 -5.09
CA LYS A 122 9.15 13.46 -5.20
C LYS A 122 7.86 13.24 -5.98
N MET A 123 7.95 12.56 -7.13
CA MET A 123 6.77 12.27 -7.96
C MET A 123 5.79 11.37 -7.20
N MET A 124 6.28 10.34 -6.53
CA MET A 124 5.45 9.44 -5.73
C MET A 124 4.70 10.23 -4.65
N ARG A 125 5.41 11.11 -3.93
CA ARG A 125 4.83 11.95 -2.88
C ARG A 125 3.77 12.88 -3.44
N GLN A 126 4.01 13.49 -4.60
CA GLN A 126 3.04 14.37 -5.26
C GLN A 126 1.77 13.60 -5.63
N LYS A 127 1.91 12.38 -6.14
CA LYS A 127 0.77 11.55 -6.48
C LYS A 127 -0.01 11.11 -5.24
N GLU A 128 0.67 10.70 -4.19
CA GLU A 128 0.03 10.37 -2.93
C GLU A 128 -0.79 11.55 -2.39
N ASP A 129 -0.19 12.73 -2.37
CA ASP A 129 -0.87 13.94 -1.89
C ASP A 129 -2.09 14.29 -2.75
N PHE A 130 -1.94 14.18 -4.07
CA PHE A 130 -3.05 14.43 -5.00
C PHE A 130 -4.24 13.52 -4.68
N TYR A 131 -4.00 12.23 -4.55
CA TYR A 131 -5.06 11.27 -4.31
C TYR A 131 -5.65 11.35 -2.90
N LEU A 132 -4.82 11.67 -1.89
CA LEU A 132 -5.32 11.91 -0.54
C LEU A 132 -6.30 13.08 -0.48
N ASN A 133 -6.13 14.08 -1.33
CA ASN A 133 -7.04 15.22 -1.40
C ASN A 133 -8.40 14.86 -2.02
N LEU A 134 -8.50 13.71 -2.69
CA LEU A 134 -9.75 13.22 -3.26
C LEU A 134 -10.50 12.31 -2.31
N LEU A 135 -9.90 11.98 -1.18
CA LEU A 135 -10.47 11.03 -0.23
C LEU A 135 -11.58 11.66 0.62
#